data_75a09fc5d1a3ee5c3a7af2293efc28fe
#
_entry.id   75a09fc5d1a3ee5c3a7af2293efc28fe
#
_cell.length_a   1.000
_cell.length_b   1.000
_cell.length_c   1.000
_cell.angle_alpha   90.00
_cell.angle_beta   90.00
_cell.angle_gamma   90.00
#
_symmetry.space_group_name_H-M   'P 1'
#
loop_
_entity.id
_entity.type
_entity.pdbx_description
1 polymer ?
#
loop_
_entity_poly.entity_id
_entity_poly.type
_entity_poly.pdbx_seq_one_letter_code
_entity_poly.pdbx_strand_id
1 'polypeptide(L)'
;TIAAMCADIMGRTLERCSVRVEILGFTTKAWRGGESRETWINANKPANPGRLNDLRHIIYKSAGDNWARTKRNLGLMMREELLKENIDGEALIWAHNRLVTRPEQRKVMMVISDGLPVDNSTLLVNPSNFLEQHLKYAIDMIENKSPVELVAIGIGHDVTHHYKRAVTITDAEQLGGAMTEQLAELFEINN
;
A
#
# COMPACT_ATOMS: atom_id res chain seq x y z
N THR A 1 8.56 -4.88 10.38
CA THR A 1 9.64 -4.00 10.91
C THR A 1 10.28 -3.16 9.80
N ILE A 2 10.73 -3.74 8.67
CA ILE A 2 11.39 -3.00 7.56
C ILE A 2 10.47 -1.93 6.98
N ALA A 3 9.21 -2.23 6.68
CA ALA A 3 8.25 -1.25 6.15
C ALA A 3 8.08 -0.01 7.06
N ALA A 4 8.07 -0.20 8.38
CA ALA A 4 7.99 0.90 9.34
C ALA A 4 9.27 1.77 9.32
N MET A 5 10.44 1.14 9.16
CA MET A 5 11.72 1.84 9.01
C MET A 5 11.77 2.63 7.71
N CYS A 6 11.32 2.05 6.59
CA CYS A 6 11.15 2.74 5.31
C CYS A 6 10.28 3.99 5.47
N ALA A 7 9.10 3.84 6.05
CA ALA A 7 8.16 4.93 6.25
C ALA A 7 8.73 6.04 7.16
N ASP A 8 9.48 5.67 8.22
CA ASP A 8 10.13 6.65 9.10
C ASP A 8 11.24 7.43 8.39
N ILE A 9 12.16 6.74 7.71
CA ILE A 9 13.29 7.37 7.01
C ILE A 9 12.77 8.30 5.91
N MET A 10 11.89 7.80 5.06
CA MET A 10 11.34 8.59 3.94
C MET A 10 10.50 9.75 4.43
N GLY A 11 9.60 9.51 5.37
CA GLY A 11 8.73 10.55 5.90
C GLY A 11 9.51 11.70 6.49
N ARG A 12 10.54 11.42 7.30
CA ARG A 12 11.42 12.45 7.85
C ARG A 12 12.21 13.21 6.79
N THR A 13 12.75 12.49 5.82
CA THR A 13 13.57 13.08 4.74
C THR A 13 12.72 14.00 3.88
N LEU A 14 11.59 13.54 3.42
CA LEU A 14 10.68 14.30 2.58
C LEU A 14 10.11 15.54 3.30
N GLU A 15 9.72 15.42 4.56
CA GLU A 15 9.23 16.56 5.33
C GLU A 15 10.30 17.64 5.55
N ARG A 16 11.57 17.24 5.73
CA ARG A 16 12.70 18.19 5.78
C ARG A 16 12.90 18.92 4.46
N CYS A 17 12.53 18.30 3.35
CA CYS A 17 12.52 18.91 2.01
C CYS A 17 11.21 19.69 1.73
N SER A 18 10.38 19.93 2.73
CA SER A 18 9.09 20.61 2.60
C SER A 18 8.07 19.88 1.70
N VAL A 19 8.24 18.57 1.50
CA VAL A 19 7.29 17.71 0.79
C VAL A 19 6.19 17.29 1.76
N ARG A 20 4.93 17.40 1.36
CA ARG A 20 3.80 16.88 2.15
C ARG A 20 3.73 15.37 2.04
N VAL A 21 3.76 14.69 3.18
CA VAL A 21 3.77 13.23 3.26
C VAL A 21 2.53 12.72 3.98
N GLU A 22 1.85 11.74 3.39
CA GLU A 22 0.85 10.93 4.05
C GLU A 22 1.37 9.50 4.18
N ILE A 23 1.16 8.86 5.33
CA ILE A 23 1.56 7.48 5.58
C ILE A 23 0.31 6.68 5.88
N LEU A 24 0.05 5.74 5.01
CA LEU A 24 -1.14 4.90 5.01
C LEU A 24 -0.75 3.44 5.21
N GLY A 25 -1.65 2.68 5.80
CA GLY A 25 -1.51 1.23 5.88
C GLY A 25 -2.84 0.54 5.58
N PHE A 26 -2.75 -0.72 5.24
CA PHE A 26 -3.92 -1.53 4.95
C PHE A 26 -3.73 -2.97 5.44
N THR A 27 -4.83 -3.56 5.82
CA THR A 27 -4.97 -4.96 6.18
C THR A 27 -6.46 -5.33 6.16
N THR A 28 -6.83 -6.51 6.57
CA THR A 28 -8.22 -6.89 6.82
C THR A 28 -8.58 -6.78 8.31
N LYS A 29 -9.87 -6.70 8.63
CA LYS A 29 -10.37 -6.67 10.01
C LYS A 29 -10.28 -8.04 10.68
N ALA A 30 -10.42 -9.10 9.92
CA ALA A 30 -10.44 -10.48 10.42
C ALA A 30 -9.47 -11.38 9.65
N TRP A 31 -9.06 -12.47 10.26
CA TRP A 31 -8.50 -13.61 9.59
C TRP A 31 -9.63 -14.45 8.98
N ARG A 32 -9.49 -14.86 7.72
CA ARG A 32 -10.42 -15.77 7.05
C ARG A 32 -11.88 -15.28 6.99
N GLY A 33 -12.07 -14.02 6.66
CA GLY A 33 -13.37 -13.41 6.45
C GLY A 33 -13.75 -12.38 7.50
N GLY A 34 -15.03 -12.03 7.57
CA GLY A 34 -15.59 -11.02 8.47
C GLY A 34 -17.09 -10.91 8.22
N GLU A 35 -17.68 -9.76 8.52
CA GLU A 35 -19.11 -9.50 8.27
C GLU A 35 -19.50 -9.71 6.81
N SER A 36 -18.62 -9.35 5.86
CA SER A 36 -18.83 -9.59 4.43
C SER A 36 -19.04 -11.08 4.12
N ARG A 37 -18.24 -11.95 4.74
CA ARG A 37 -18.36 -13.41 4.58
C ARG A 37 -19.63 -13.94 5.23
N GLU A 38 -19.97 -13.47 6.42
CA GLU A 38 -21.20 -13.87 7.12
C GLU A 38 -22.44 -13.47 6.33
N THR A 39 -22.47 -12.26 5.79
CA THR A 39 -23.54 -11.79 4.92
C THR A 39 -23.72 -12.68 3.70
N TRP A 40 -22.61 -13.08 3.06
CA TRP A 40 -22.63 -14.00 1.92
C TRP A 40 -23.17 -15.39 2.29
N ILE A 41 -22.76 -15.92 3.45
CA ILE A 41 -23.26 -17.22 3.95
C ILE A 41 -24.77 -17.14 4.19
N ASN A 42 -25.24 -16.09 4.84
CA ASN A 42 -26.66 -15.87 5.16
C ASN A 42 -27.53 -15.67 3.90
N ALA A 43 -26.92 -15.17 2.83
CA ALA A 43 -27.54 -15.03 1.51
C ALA A 43 -27.51 -16.34 0.68
N ASN A 44 -27.28 -17.50 1.30
CA ASN A 44 -27.16 -18.81 0.64
C ASN A 44 -26.01 -18.91 -0.37
N LYS A 45 -24.91 -18.21 -0.11
CA LYS A 45 -23.64 -18.29 -0.87
C LYS A 45 -23.82 -18.10 -2.39
N PRO A 46 -24.33 -16.96 -2.85
CA PRO A 46 -24.46 -16.68 -4.27
C PRO A 46 -23.09 -16.82 -4.98
N ALA A 47 -23.11 -17.21 -6.25
CA ALA A 47 -21.89 -17.35 -7.04
C ALA A 47 -21.19 -16.00 -7.28
N ASN A 48 -19.87 -16.03 -7.43
CA ASN A 48 -19.03 -14.86 -7.70
C ASN A 48 -19.21 -13.71 -6.68
N PRO A 49 -19.02 -13.95 -5.40
CA PRO A 49 -19.30 -12.97 -4.37
C PRO A 49 -18.35 -11.78 -4.36
N GLY A 50 -17.21 -11.89 -5.03
CA GLY A 50 -16.14 -10.91 -4.89
C GLY A 50 -15.40 -11.05 -3.55
N ARG A 51 -14.97 -9.92 -2.98
CA ARG A 51 -14.26 -9.90 -1.69
C ARG A 51 -15.16 -10.35 -0.53
N LEU A 52 -14.64 -11.26 0.29
CA LEU A 52 -15.32 -11.82 1.46
C LEU A 52 -14.63 -11.50 2.79
N ASN A 53 -13.85 -10.44 2.85
CA ASN A 53 -13.29 -9.94 4.10
C ASN A 53 -13.51 -8.43 4.22
N ASP A 54 -13.51 -7.91 5.43
CA ASP A 54 -13.71 -6.49 5.69
C ASP A 54 -12.36 -5.77 5.70
N LEU A 55 -12.28 -4.65 4.97
CA LEU A 55 -11.05 -3.87 4.89
C LEU A 55 -10.80 -3.07 6.16
N ARG A 56 -9.52 -2.93 6.48
CA ARG A 56 -9.01 -1.99 7.49
C ARG A 56 -7.95 -1.11 6.83
N HIS A 57 -8.34 0.12 6.52
CA HIS A 57 -7.45 1.16 6.04
C HIS A 57 -7.04 2.06 7.21
N ILE A 58 -5.74 2.32 7.37
CA ILE A 58 -5.17 3.00 8.53
C ILE A 58 -4.42 4.24 8.05
N ILE A 59 -4.69 5.37 8.68
CA ILE A 59 -3.93 6.61 8.47
C ILE A 59 -2.97 6.76 9.64
N TYR A 60 -1.69 6.45 9.43
CA TYR A 60 -0.66 6.65 10.43
C TYR A 60 -0.27 8.11 10.54
N LYS A 61 -0.24 8.81 9.39
CA LYS A 61 0.01 10.24 9.29
C LYS A 61 -0.78 10.84 8.14
N SER A 62 -1.54 11.88 8.41
CA SER A 62 -2.17 12.68 7.34
C SER A 62 -1.18 13.71 6.80
N ALA A 63 -1.40 14.15 5.56
CA ALA A 63 -0.53 15.11 4.89
C ALA A 63 -0.42 16.47 5.62
N GLY A 64 -1.46 16.87 6.35
CA GLY A 64 -1.49 18.10 7.16
C GLY A 64 -0.87 17.99 8.55
N ASP A 65 -0.60 16.77 9.01
CA ASP A 65 -0.09 16.54 10.36
C ASP A 65 1.41 16.80 10.46
N ASN A 66 1.84 17.32 11.60
CA ASN A 66 3.26 17.52 11.88
C ASN A 66 3.94 16.19 12.24
N TRP A 67 5.10 15.93 11.65
CA TRP A 67 5.89 14.73 11.90
C TRP A 67 6.13 14.44 13.39
N ALA A 68 6.51 15.45 14.14
CA ALA A 68 6.86 15.27 15.56
C ALA A 68 5.70 14.72 16.41
N ARG A 69 4.46 14.99 16.01
CA ARG A 69 3.26 14.48 16.69
C ARG A 69 2.88 13.07 16.24
N THR A 70 3.09 12.76 14.96
CA THR A 70 2.57 11.55 14.33
C THR A 70 3.57 10.40 14.26
N LYS A 71 4.88 10.66 14.41
CA LYS A 71 5.91 9.61 14.38
C LYS A 71 5.65 8.43 15.33
N ARG A 72 4.96 8.68 16.47
CA ARG A 72 4.58 7.63 17.41
C ARG A 72 3.59 6.63 16.82
N ASN A 73 2.76 7.07 15.88
CA ASN A 73 1.77 6.21 15.22
C ASN A 73 2.44 5.14 14.36
N LEU A 74 3.66 5.40 13.85
CA LEU A 74 4.42 4.40 13.10
C LEU A 74 4.79 3.18 13.95
N GLY A 75 4.88 3.32 15.27
CA GLY A 75 5.04 2.20 16.18
C GLY A 75 3.88 1.19 16.11
N LEU A 76 2.69 1.62 15.69
CA LEU A 76 1.56 0.71 15.47
C LEU A 76 1.79 -0.25 14.29
N MET A 77 2.62 0.12 13.32
CA MET A 77 2.99 -0.75 12.19
C MET A 77 3.77 -2.00 12.64
N MET A 78 4.36 -1.96 13.83
CA MET A 78 5.11 -3.09 14.40
C MET A 78 4.23 -4.02 15.25
N ARG A 79 2.95 -3.70 15.43
CA ARG A 79 2.03 -4.55 16.18
C ARG A 79 1.49 -5.66 15.29
N GLU A 80 1.97 -6.88 15.50
CA GLU A 80 1.56 -8.07 14.74
C GLU A 80 0.03 -8.32 14.81
N GLU A 81 -0.60 -7.98 15.91
CA GLU A 81 -2.05 -8.14 16.10
C GLU A 81 -2.90 -7.31 15.11
N LEU A 82 -2.34 -6.21 14.57
CA LEU A 82 -3.01 -5.38 13.57
C LEU A 82 -2.90 -5.97 12.16
N LEU A 83 -1.85 -6.73 11.90
CA LEU A 83 -1.57 -7.30 10.59
C LEU A 83 -2.33 -8.62 10.43
N LYS A 84 -3.09 -8.71 9.34
CA LYS A 84 -3.86 -9.91 8.98
C LYS A 84 -3.65 -10.22 7.50
N GLU A 85 -4.73 -10.43 6.78
CA GLU A 85 -4.68 -10.64 5.32
C GLU A 85 -4.63 -9.29 4.58
N ASN A 86 -4.28 -9.29 3.29
CA ASN A 86 -4.07 -8.08 2.51
C ASN A 86 -4.80 -8.12 1.17
N ILE A 87 -5.48 -7.00 0.86
CA ILE A 87 -6.24 -6.79 -0.38
C ILE A 87 -5.73 -5.50 -1.03
N ASP A 88 -4.62 -5.64 -1.73
CA ASP A 88 -3.77 -4.55 -2.20
C ASP A 88 -4.47 -3.67 -3.24
N GLY A 89 -5.22 -4.26 -4.17
CA GLY A 89 -5.89 -3.49 -5.22
C GLY A 89 -6.86 -2.44 -4.69
N GLU A 90 -7.70 -2.79 -3.70
CA GLU A 90 -8.61 -1.83 -3.07
C GLU A 90 -7.85 -0.81 -2.21
N ALA A 91 -6.75 -1.20 -1.60
CA ALA A 91 -5.89 -0.31 -0.83
C ALA A 91 -5.23 0.76 -1.73
N LEU A 92 -4.73 0.35 -2.90
CA LEU A 92 -4.17 1.27 -3.89
C LEU A 92 -5.22 2.28 -4.38
N ILE A 93 -6.42 1.81 -4.72
CA ILE A 93 -7.52 2.69 -5.15
C ILE A 93 -7.90 3.68 -4.04
N TRP A 94 -7.96 3.22 -2.79
CA TRP A 94 -8.25 4.10 -1.65
C TRP A 94 -7.17 5.17 -1.47
N ALA A 95 -5.90 4.79 -1.49
CA ALA A 95 -4.77 5.72 -1.37
C ALA A 95 -4.73 6.71 -2.55
N HIS A 96 -4.94 6.22 -3.78
CA HIS A 96 -5.04 7.04 -4.98
C HIS A 96 -6.15 8.09 -4.87
N ASN A 97 -7.35 7.70 -4.45
CA ASN A 97 -8.48 8.63 -4.30
C ASN A 97 -8.21 9.73 -3.28
N ARG A 98 -7.42 9.44 -2.23
CA ARG A 98 -6.95 10.46 -1.29
C ARG A 98 -5.94 11.39 -1.93
N LEU A 99 -5.00 10.85 -2.69
CA LEU A 99 -3.89 11.61 -3.27
C LEU A 99 -4.35 12.52 -4.42
N VAL A 100 -5.26 12.09 -5.30
CA VAL A 100 -5.74 12.91 -6.41
C VAL A 100 -6.48 14.17 -5.97
N THR A 101 -7.10 14.17 -4.79
CA THR A 101 -7.80 15.32 -4.24
C THR A 101 -6.86 16.39 -3.67
N ARG A 102 -5.56 16.11 -3.57
CA ARG A 102 -4.57 17.04 -3.05
C ARG A 102 -4.30 18.18 -4.02
N PRO A 103 -4.03 19.41 -3.52
CA PRO A 103 -3.76 20.57 -4.36
C PRO A 103 -2.36 20.59 -4.97
N GLU A 104 -1.42 19.79 -4.45
CA GLU A 104 -0.05 19.76 -4.92
C GLU A 104 0.00 19.33 -6.40
N GLN A 105 0.84 20.00 -7.22
CA GLN A 105 0.95 19.70 -8.65
C GLN A 105 1.50 18.30 -8.91
N ARG A 106 2.62 17.96 -8.28
CA ARG A 106 3.23 16.64 -8.38
C ARG A 106 2.70 15.72 -7.27
N LYS A 107 2.28 14.54 -7.66
CA LYS A 107 1.70 13.54 -6.76
C LYS A 107 2.40 12.21 -6.97
N VAL A 108 3.07 11.73 -5.94
CA VAL A 108 3.78 10.46 -5.97
C VAL A 108 3.15 9.52 -4.96
N MET A 109 2.78 8.32 -5.39
CA MET A 109 2.33 7.23 -4.53
C MET A 109 3.42 6.16 -4.47
N MET A 110 3.93 5.89 -3.28
CA MET A 110 4.90 4.85 -3.05
C MET A 110 4.26 3.69 -2.30
N VAL A 111 4.34 2.51 -2.89
CA VAL A 111 3.83 1.26 -2.34
C VAL A 111 4.99 0.48 -1.73
N ILE A 112 4.86 0.06 -0.48
CA ILE A 112 5.81 -0.83 0.17
C ILE A 112 5.08 -2.16 0.39
N SER A 113 5.55 -3.22 -0.26
CA SER A 113 4.93 -4.55 -0.24
C SER A 113 5.95 -5.63 0.08
N ASP A 114 5.53 -6.62 0.83
CA ASP A 114 6.31 -7.81 1.19
C ASP A 114 5.76 -9.10 0.59
N GLY A 115 4.80 -9.01 -0.33
CA GLY A 115 4.21 -10.17 -0.98
C GLY A 115 3.07 -9.85 -1.93
N LEU A 116 2.40 -10.91 -2.36
CA LEU A 116 1.20 -10.86 -3.19
C LEU A 116 -0.05 -10.63 -2.32
N PRO A 117 -1.15 -10.09 -2.90
CA PRO A 117 -2.42 -9.98 -2.19
C PRO A 117 -2.97 -11.36 -1.80
N VAL A 118 -3.29 -11.53 -0.53
CA VAL A 118 -3.81 -12.78 0.02
C VAL A 118 -4.98 -12.51 0.96
N ASP A 119 -6.13 -13.08 0.63
CA ASP A 119 -7.28 -13.23 1.51
C ASP A 119 -7.92 -14.60 1.25
N ASN A 120 -7.75 -15.51 2.19
CA ASN A 120 -8.19 -16.90 2.03
C ASN A 120 -9.70 -17.02 1.79
N SER A 121 -10.49 -16.21 2.47
CA SER A 121 -11.96 -16.24 2.30
C SER A 121 -12.41 -15.87 0.90
N THR A 122 -11.74 -14.90 0.30
CA THR A 122 -11.98 -14.46 -1.07
C THR A 122 -11.47 -15.49 -2.08
N LEU A 123 -10.25 -15.98 -1.90
CA LEU A 123 -9.61 -16.90 -2.87
C LEU A 123 -10.23 -18.30 -2.89
N LEU A 124 -10.88 -18.73 -1.81
CA LEU A 124 -11.57 -20.03 -1.78
C LEU A 124 -12.83 -20.11 -2.66
N VAL A 125 -13.43 -18.98 -3.00
CA VAL A 125 -14.73 -18.92 -3.70
C VAL A 125 -14.70 -18.10 -4.99
N ASN A 126 -13.55 -17.54 -5.33
CA ASN A 126 -13.28 -16.83 -6.57
C ASN A 126 -12.10 -17.52 -7.30
N PRO A 127 -11.81 -17.17 -8.56
CA PRO A 127 -10.60 -17.62 -9.23
C PRO A 127 -9.32 -17.33 -8.39
N SER A 128 -8.37 -18.24 -8.41
CA SER A 128 -7.14 -18.13 -7.59
C SER A 128 -6.33 -16.87 -7.83
N ASN A 129 -6.46 -16.26 -9.01
CA ASN A 129 -5.80 -15.00 -9.38
C ASN A 129 -6.69 -13.76 -9.22
N PHE A 130 -7.85 -13.87 -8.57
CA PHE A 130 -8.85 -12.80 -8.45
C PHE A 130 -8.24 -11.51 -7.85
N LEU A 131 -7.55 -11.62 -6.72
CA LEU A 131 -6.94 -10.48 -6.05
C LEU A 131 -5.76 -9.90 -6.84
N GLU A 132 -4.97 -10.76 -7.48
CA GLU A 132 -3.85 -10.34 -8.33
C GLU A 132 -4.34 -9.60 -9.58
N GLN A 133 -5.39 -10.09 -10.23
CA GLN A 133 -6.01 -9.40 -11.37
C GLN A 133 -6.56 -8.03 -10.98
N HIS A 134 -7.16 -7.92 -9.81
CA HIS A 134 -7.65 -6.65 -9.30
C HIS A 134 -6.49 -5.69 -8.97
N LEU A 135 -5.40 -6.20 -8.41
CA LEU A 135 -4.18 -5.41 -8.19
C LEU A 135 -3.62 -4.88 -9.52
N LYS A 136 -3.47 -5.74 -10.53
CA LYS A 136 -3.02 -5.34 -11.88
C LYS A 136 -3.91 -4.27 -12.50
N TYR A 137 -5.23 -4.40 -12.35
CA TYR A 137 -6.19 -3.39 -12.80
C TYR A 137 -5.97 -2.04 -12.08
N ALA A 138 -5.78 -2.05 -10.77
CA ALA A 138 -5.55 -0.85 -9.98
C ALA A 138 -4.23 -0.15 -10.39
N ILE A 139 -3.17 -0.93 -10.59
CA ILE A 139 -1.86 -0.43 -11.07
C ILE A 139 -2.02 0.20 -12.45
N ASP A 140 -2.62 -0.50 -13.42
CA ASP A 140 -2.84 0.02 -14.79
C ASP A 140 -3.63 1.33 -14.77
N MET A 141 -4.67 1.41 -13.97
CA MET A 141 -5.48 2.61 -13.81
C MET A 141 -4.64 3.78 -13.30
N ILE A 142 -3.80 3.55 -12.29
CA ILE A 142 -2.99 4.61 -11.70
C ILE A 142 -1.85 5.02 -12.66
N GLU A 143 -1.11 4.06 -13.21
CA GLU A 143 0.05 4.34 -14.04
C GLU A 143 -0.28 4.95 -15.42
N ASN A 144 -1.44 4.58 -16.00
CA ASN A 144 -1.77 4.93 -17.37
C ASN A 144 -2.92 5.93 -17.51
N LYS A 145 -3.74 6.13 -16.47
CA LYS A 145 -4.98 6.95 -16.55
C LYS A 145 -5.07 8.01 -15.44
N SER A 146 -3.99 8.20 -14.67
CA SER A 146 -3.94 9.13 -13.55
C SER A 146 -2.70 10.03 -13.64
N PRO A 147 -2.75 11.24 -13.09
CA PRO A 147 -1.57 12.10 -12.96
C PRO A 147 -0.66 11.69 -11.78
N VAL A 148 -0.94 10.59 -11.11
CA VAL A 148 -0.15 10.09 -9.98
C VAL A 148 1.01 9.25 -10.48
N GLU A 149 2.22 9.61 -10.07
CA GLU A 149 3.40 8.77 -10.29
C GLU A 149 3.38 7.61 -9.28
N LEU A 150 3.43 6.38 -9.79
CA LEU A 150 3.42 5.17 -8.96
C LEU A 150 4.81 4.56 -8.89
N VAL A 151 5.29 4.30 -7.67
CA VAL A 151 6.57 3.65 -7.40
C VAL A 151 6.34 2.53 -6.38
N ALA A 152 7.02 1.41 -6.55
CA ALA A 152 6.91 0.29 -5.63
C ALA A 152 8.26 -0.10 -5.02
N ILE A 153 8.24 -0.51 -3.77
CA ILE A 153 9.36 -1.11 -3.04
C ILE A 153 8.93 -2.49 -2.56
N GLY A 154 9.54 -3.53 -3.12
CA GLY A 154 9.38 -4.90 -2.66
C GLY A 154 10.34 -5.20 -1.53
N ILE A 155 9.85 -5.78 -0.44
CA ILE A 155 10.68 -6.22 0.69
C ILE A 155 10.76 -7.74 0.67
N GLY A 156 11.93 -8.28 0.32
CA GLY A 156 12.15 -9.73 0.21
C GLY A 156 11.33 -10.41 -0.89
N HIS A 157 10.63 -9.64 -1.71
CA HIS A 157 9.79 -10.11 -2.80
C HIS A 157 9.96 -9.21 -4.02
N ASP A 158 10.06 -9.81 -5.21
CA ASP A 158 10.18 -9.07 -6.47
C ASP A 158 8.82 -8.54 -6.93
N VAL A 159 8.69 -7.22 -6.97
CA VAL A 159 7.48 -6.51 -7.42
C VAL A 159 7.63 -5.91 -8.83
N THR A 160 8.79 -6.06 -9.46
CA THR A 160 9.08 -5.48 -10.79
C THR A 160 8.18 -6.02 -11.90
N HIS A 161 7.59 -7.21 -11.70
CA HIS A 161 6.62 -7.79 -12.64
C HIS A 161 5.25 -7.09 -12.65
N HIS A 162 4.95 -6.32 -11.60
CA HIS A 162 3.66 -5.65 -11.46
C HIS A 162 3.73 -4.15 -11.72
N TYR A 163 4.83 -3.48 -11.32
CA TYR A 163 4.97 -2.04 -11.36
C TYR A 163 6.06 -1.62 -12.36
N LYS A 164 5.81 -0.55 -13.14
CA LYS A 164 6.78 -0.02 -14.09
C LYS A 164 8.03 0.56 -13.41
N ARG A 165 7.85 1.15 -12.22
CA ARG A 165 8.92 1.73 -11.43
C ARG A 165 8.94 1.00 -10.09
N ALA A 166 9.88 0.09 -9.95
CA ALA A 166 9.98 -0.75 -8.76
C ALA A 166 11.43 -1.05 -8.41
N VAL A 167 11.67 -1.20 -7.11
CA VAL A 167 12.94 -1.69 -6.56
C VAL A 167 12.65 -2.80 -5.56
N THR A 168 13.56 -3.76 -5.49
CA THR A 168 13.48 -4.85 -4.51
C THR A 168 14.60 -4.68 -3.48
N ILE A 169 14.24 -4.71 -2.21
CA ILE A 169 15.15 -4.65 -1.06
C ILE A 169 15.13 -6.02 -0.39
N THR A 170 16.28 -6.68 -0.34
CA THR A 170 16.39 -8.03 0.22
C THR A 170 16.80 -8.03 1.69
N ASP A 171 17.50 -6.99 2.15
CA ASP A 171 17.87 -6.86 3.54
C ASP A 171 17.82 -5.41 4.05
N ALA A 172 17.84 -5.24 5.38
CA ALA A 172 17.72 -3.94 6.03
C ALA A 172 18.95 -3.02 5.79
N GLU A 173 20.11 -3.56 5.44
CA GLU A 173 21.32 -2.77 5.19
C GLU A 173 21.23 -2.05 3.84
N GLN A 174 20.55 -2.64 2.86
CA GLN A 174 20.28 -2.04 1.56
C GLN A 174 19.26 -0.90 1.63
N LEU A 175 18.49 -0.83 2.72
CA LEU A 175 17.37 0.08 2.86
C LEU A 175 17.79 1.55 2.63
N GLY A 176 18.86 1.99 3.27
CA GLY A 176 19.31 3.38 3.18
C GLY A 176 19.78 3.76 1.77
N GLY A 177 20.54 2.89 1.12
CA GLY A 177 21.04 3.11 -0.24
C GLY A 177 19.93 3.11 -1.29
N ALA A 178 19.18 2.03 -1.37
CA ALA A 178 18.09 1.87 -2.35
C ALA A 178 17.03 2.97 -2.21
N MET A 179 16.69 3.37 -0.98
CA MET A 179 15.74 4.46 -0.77
C MET A 179 16.31 5.82 -1.18
N THR A 180 17.60 6.06 -0.96
CA THR A 180 18.25 7.31 -1.38
C THR A 180 18.31 7.40 -2.91
N GLU A 181 18.63 6.31 -3.58
CA GLU A 181 18.65 6.22 -5.04
C GLU A 181 17.24 6.45 -5.62
N GLN A 182 16.22 5.79 -5.08
CA GLN A 182 14.83 5.96 -5.52
C GLN A 182 14.34 7.40 -5.30
N LEU A 183 14.68 8.01 -4.17
CA LEU A 183 14.36 9.41 -3.94
C LEU A 183 15.11 10.32 -4.93
N ALA A 184 16.39 10.07 -5.19
CA ALA A 184 17.18 10.84 -6.16
C ALA A 184 16.54 10.73 -7.56
N GLU A 185 16.26 9.52 -8.04
CA GLU A 185 15.58 9.29 -9.33
C GLU A 185 14.22 9.99 -9.41
N LEU A 186 13.44 9.98 -8.32
CA LEU A 186 12.16 10.68 -8.27
C LEU A 186 12.32 12.20 -8.42
N PHE A 187 13.42 12.78 -7.93
CA PHE A 187 13.66 14.23 -8.00
C PHE A 187 14.47 14.68 -9.23
N GLU A 188 15.28 13.79 -9.83
CA GLU A 188 16.10 14.09 -11.02
C GLU A 188 15.31 14.16 -12.33
N ILE A 189 14.16 13.53 -12.44
CA ILE A 189 13.36 13.41 -13.68
C ILE A 189 12.71 14.74 -14.15
N ASN A 190 12.93 15.85 -13.46
CA ASN A 190 12.30 17.14 -13.78
C ASN A 190 13.30 18.30 -14.06
N ASN A 191 14.47 18.02 -14.62
CA ASN A 191 15.34 19.04 -15.20
C ASN A 191 15.41 18.96 -16.71
#